data_87810465b77f12ede320247e846b8233
#
_entry.id   87810465b77f12ede320247e846b8233
#
_cell.length_a   1.000
_cell.length_b   1.000
_cell.length_c   1.000
_cell.angle_alpha   90.00
_cell.angle_beta   90.00
_cell.angle_gamma   90.00
#
_symmetry.space_group_name_H-M   'P 1'
#
loop_
_entity.id
_entity.type
_entity.pdbx_description
1 polymer ?
#
loop_
_entity_poly.entity_id
_entity_poly.type
_entity_poly.pdbx_seq_one_letter_code
_entity_poly.pdbx_strand_id
1 'polypeptide(L)' 'MDVATHPRLRALTEAVRARQGVARTVTLIRAGHSRSRIAGALDAGMLVRVRRGWVALPAADP' A
#
# COMPACT_ATOMS: atom_id res chain seq x y z
N MET A 1 4.45 -3.15 18.11
CA MET A 1 3.23 -3.64 17.43
C MET A 1 3.58 -4.16 16.05
N ASP A 2 3.08 -5.31 15.72
CA ASP A 2 3.34 -5.88 14.40
C ASP A 2 2.40 -5.26 13.37
N VAL A 3 2.96 -4.52 12.45
CA VAL A 3 2.20 -3.85 11.41
C VAL A 3 1.45 -4.85 10.53
N ALA A 4 2.02 -6.03 10.35
CA ALA A 4 1.42 -7.05 9.48
C ALA A 4 0.08 -7.55 10.00
N THR A 5 -0.21 -7.38 11.29
CA THR A 5 -1.49 -7.78 11.86
C THR A 5 -2.52 -6.67 11.86
N HIS A 6 -2.14 -5.45 11.45
CA HIS A 6 -3.06 -4.33 11.44
C HIS A 6 -4.05 -4.48 10.29
N PRO A 7 -5.36 -4.65 10.57
CA PRO A 7 -6.31 -4.99 9.51
C PRO A 7 -6.45 -3.93 8.43
N ARG A 8 -6.30 -2.65 8.77
CA ARG A 8 -6.41 -1.59 7.78
C ARG A 8 -5.24 -1.55 6.82
N LEU A 9 -4.04 -1.85 7.35
CA LEU A 9 -2.85 -1.92 6.50
C LEU A 9 -2.88 -3.18 5.64
N ARG A 10 -3.40 -4.29 6.19
CA ARG A 10 -3.58 -5.50 5.39
C ARG A 10 -4.56 -5.26 4.26
N ALA A 11 -5.67 -4.59 4.53
CA ALA A 11 -6.65 -4.29 3.50
C ALA A 11 -6.03 -3.43 2.40
N LEU A 12 -5.18 -2.48 2.78
CA LEU A 12 -4.50 -1.63 1.82
C LEU A 12 -3.55 -2.43 0.94
N THR A 13 -2.73 -3.30 1.53
CA THR A 13 -1.81 -4.11 0.74
C THR A 13 -2.54 -5.10 -0.16
N GLU A 14 -3.66 -5.66 0.32
CA GLU A 14 -4.47 -6.54 -0.52
C GLU A 14 -5.09 -5.78 -1.69
N ALA A 15 -5.49 -4.53 -1.48
CA ALA A 15 -6.03 -3.72 -2.56
C ALA A 15 -4.98 -3.47 -3.65
N VAL A 16 -3.72 -3.27 -3.24
CA VAL A 16 -2.63 -3.09 -4.21
C VAL A 16 -2.34 -4.42 -4.91
N ARG A 17 -2.35 -5.51 -4.15
CA ARG A 17 -2.11 -6.83 -4.74
C ARG A 17 -3.17 -7.17 -5.79
N ALA A 18 -4.42 -6.81 -5.54
CA ALA A 18 -5.51 -7.05 -6.47
C ALA A 18 -5.33 -6.28 -7.78
N ARG A 19 -4.47 -5.26 -7.77
CA ARG A 19 -4.16 -4.45 -8.94
C ARG A 19 -2.78 -4.81 -9.50
N GLN A 20 -2.39 -6.07 -9.33
CA GLN A 20 -1.14 -6.60 -9.85
C GLN A 20 0.08 -5.98 -9.19
N GLY A 21 -0.07 -5.55 -7.94
CA GLY A 21 1.05 -5.10 -7.14
C GLY A 21 1.41 -3.64 -7.30
N VAL A 22 0.67 -2.88 -8.10
CA VAL A 22 0.92 -1.45 -8.27
C VAL A 22 -0.41 -0.73 -8.37
N ALA A 23 -0.49 0.46 -7.79
CA ALA A 23 -1.74 1.24 -7.80
C ALA A 23 -1.44 2.72 -7.70
N ARG A 24 -2.34 3.52 -8.25
CA ARG A 24 -2.29 4.96 -8.05
C ARG A 24 -2.78 5.28 -6.64
N THR A 25 -2.11 6.22 -6.00
CA THR A 25 -2.52 6.69 -4.69
C THR A 25 -3.97 7.17 -4.71
N VAL A 26 -4.35 7.92 -5.75
CA VAL A 26 -5.71 8.44 -5.84
C VAL A 26 -6.74 7.31 -5.94
N THR A 27 -6.40 6.22 -6.62
CA THR A 27 -7.29 5.07 -6.73
C THR A 27 -7.53 4.44 -5.36
N LEU A 28 -6.48 4.33 -4.56
CA LEU A 28 -6.60 3.77 -3.22
C LEU A 28 -7.46 4.68 -2.32
N ILE A 29 -7.28 5.99 -2.44
CA ILE A 29 -8.07 6.94 -1.67
C ILE A 29 -9.54 6.85 -2.04
N ARG A 30 -9.85 6.74 -3.32
CA ARG A 30 -11.23 6.56 -3.78
C ARG A 30 -11.84 5.27 -3.28
N ALA A 31 -11.02 4.25 -3.09
CA ALA A 31 -11.48 2.96 -2.57
C ALA A 31 -11.69 2.96 -1.05
N GLY A 32 -11.39 4.08 -0.38
CA GLY A 32 -11.63 4.22 1.04
C GLY A 32 -10.40 4.18 1.92
N HIS A 33 -9.21 4.14 1.33
CA HIS A 33 -7.97 4.13 2.11
C HIS A 33 -7.50 5.57 2.31
N SER A 34 -7.10 5.91 3.53
CA SER A 34 -6.70 7.27 3.83
C SER A 34 -5.24 7.52 3.43
N ARG A 35 -4.92 8.80 3.22
CA ARG A 35 -3.53 9.19 2.97
C ARG A 35 -2.63 8.80 4.13
N SER A 36 -3.13 8.92 5.37
CA SER A 36 -2.36 8.54 6.55
C SER A 36 -2.00 7.06 6.54
N ARG A 37 -2.95 6.22 6.13
CA ARG A 37 -2.67 4.78 6.06
C ARG A 37 -1.67 4.46 4.98
N ILE A 38 -1.77 5.13 3.84
CA ILE A 38 -0.81 4.93 2.76
C ILE A 38 0.58 5.38 3.23
N ALA A 39 0.67 6.53 3.87
CA ALA A 39 1.94 7.01 4.41
C ALA A 39 2.50 6.04 5.45
N GLY A 40 1.64 5.51 6.32
CA GLY A 40 2.05 4.53 7.30
C GLY A 40 2.59 3.25 6.68
N ALA A 41 1.94 2.80 5.61
CA ALA A 41 2.40 1.60 4.92
C ALA A 41 3.75 1.83 4.24
N LEU A 42 3.96 3.03 3.68
CA LEU A 42 5.25 3.38 3.09
C LEU A 42 6.34 3.43 4.16
N ASP A 43 6.03 4.04 5.31
CA ASP A 43 6.99 4.12 6.42
C ASP A 43 7.34 2.73 6.96
N ALA A 44 6.35 1.85 6.99
CA ALA A 44 6.55 0.50 7.51
C ALA A 44 7.20 -0.44 6.50
N GLY A 45 7.41 0.01 5.27
CA GLY A 45 8.01 -0.83 4.24
C GLY A 45 7.04 -1.82 3.61
N MET A 46 5.73 -1.67 3.87
CA MET A 46 4.73 -2.53 3.27
C MET A 46 4.38 -2.11 1.86
N LEU A 47 4.62 -0.87 1.52
CA LEU A 47 4.50 -0.34 0.16
C LEU A 47 5.76 0.45 -0.17
N VAL A 48 6.05 0.58 -1.43
CA VAL A 48 7.14 1.43 -1.91
C VAL A 48 6.61 2.41 -2.94
N ARG A 49 7.22 3.58 -3.00
CA ARG A 49 6.85 4.58 -3.97
C ARG A 49 7.66 4.35 -5.24
N VAL A 50 6.98 4.07 -6.34
CA VAL A 50 7.66 3.78 -7.60
C VAL A 50 7.75 4.99 -8.50
N ARG A 51 6.81 5.93 -8.37
CA ARG A 51 6.85 7.22 -9.02
C ARG A 51 5.81 8.11 -8.35
N ARG A 52 5.83 9.39 -8.67
CA ARG A 52 4.88 10.32 -8.07
C ARG A 52 3.46 9.83 -8.32
N GLY A 53 2.68 9.69 -7.24
CA GLY A 53 1.29 9.27 -7.32
C GLY A 53 1.08 7.78 -7.49
N TRP A 54 2.15 6.97 -7.46
CA TRP A 54 2.06 5.52 -7.60
C TRP A 54 2.77 4.83 -6.47
N VAL A 55 2.16 3.76 -5.97
CA VAL A 55 2.78 2.90 -4.96
C VAL A 55 2.69 1.46 -5.43
N ALA A 56 3.58 0.63 -4.90
CA ALA A 56 3.62 -0.77 -5.27
C ALA A 56 3.97 -1.60 -4.04
N LEU A 57 3.66 -2.89 -4.10
CA LEU A 57 4.18 -3.82 -3.12
C LEU A 57 5.69 -3.91 -3.30
N PRO A 58 6.45 -4.11 -2.21
CA PRO A 58 7.88 -4.32 -2.33
C PRO A 58 8.12 -5.50 -3.26
N ALA A 59 9.15 -5.39 -4.10
CA ALA A 59 9.48 -6.48 -5.01
C ALA A 59 9.80 -7.71 -4.18
N ALA A 60 9.17 -8.83 -4.54
CA ALA A 60 9.52 -10.09 -3.91
C ALA A 60 10.91 -10.48 -4.38
N ASP A 61 11.67 -11.06 -3.49
CA ASP A 61 12.97 -11.56 -3.87
C ASP A 61 12.81 -12.69 -4.88
N PRO A 62 13.60 -12.64 -5.92
CA PRO A 62 13.58 -13.73 -6.89
C PRO A 62 14.03 -15.03 -6.29
#